data_93dc278cf52482a9d0f98d1f0728a901
#
_entry.id   93dc278cf52482a9d0f98d1f0728a901
#
_cell.length_a   1.000
_cell.length_b   1.000
_cell.length_c   1.000
_cell.angle_alpha   90.00
_cell.angle_beta   90.00
_cell.angle_gamma   90.00
#
_symmetry.space_group_name_H-M   'P 1'
#
loop_
_entity.id
_entity.type
_entity.pdbx_description
1 polymer ?
#
loop_
_entity_poly.entity_id
_entity_poly.type
_entity_poly.pdbx_seq_one_letter_code
_entity_poly.pdbx_strand_id
1 'polypeptide(L)'
;MDEDVFDAIVVGGGFAGLSAAYRLATAGRSVLLIERGSTCGAKNLTGGRIYSYALRALLGERWHEAPVQREVKREVLALLTETDAVSVESTLTSADQESYTVLARPLLAWLADQAEEAGAMIVTGTTVDSLIVRDGRVRGVRADGDELEARVVIDCEGINPLLLEREGLIRRLDPHAVAVGAKYVYRFGSAREVDRIFGVRPGEGTAVLGMGAVTHGVFGGVFCYANTDSVSLGLVLDSAEWKASGRPILDTAEALREHPALGRYVDGGELIEYGAHLVYEGGYDTLPAFSGDGWLVCGDAAGLCLNRGFTIRGMDYAVLSGIAAADTVIEATQAGDALPSAQALTAYGTRLEQSMLRDFRTTRGAHDWMSSTIDLFTVYPQLAVDAMAALYHVGPEPLTPVGTTLWRAARQVKKPVRTARTLLKGVRTL
;
A
#
# COMPACT_ATOMS: atom_id res chain seq x y z
N MET A 1 32.80 -25.97 3.26
CA MET A 1 31.76 -24.94 3.07
C MET A 1 32.49 -23.63 3.28
N ASP A 2 32.45 -22.73 2.32
CA ASP A 2 32.90 -21.35 2.59
C ASP A 2 31.96 -20.80 3.66
N GLU A 3 32.48 -20.63 4.90
CA GLU A 3 31.70 -20.15 6.05
C GLU A 3 31.18 -18.71 5.86
N ASP A 4 31.58 -18.06 4.76
CA ASP A 4 31.34 -16.63 4.49
C ASP A 4 30.25 -16.34 3.44
N VAL A 5 29.52 -17.35 2.90
CA VAL A 5 28.51 -17.14 1.85
C VAL A 5 27.10 -17.43 2.37
N PHE A 6 26.24 -16.43 2.40
CA PHE A 6 24.83 -16.58 2.78
C PHE A 6 24.01 -17.29 1.69
N ASP A 7 23.00 -18.07 2.09
CA ASP A 7 22.01 -18.58 1.12
C ASP A 7 21.26 -17.41 0.46
N ALA A 8 20.94 -16.37 1.25
CA ALA A 8 20.37 -15.13 0.73
C ALA A 8 20.81 -13.91 1.53
N ILE A 9 21.01 -12.78 0.83
CA ILE A 9 21.06 -11.46 1.44
C ILE A 9 19.77 -10.72 1.02
N VAL A 10 19.03 -10.21 2.02
CA VAL A 10 17.80 -9.44 1.85
C VAL A 10 18.10 -7.97 2.10
N VAL A 11 17.78 -7.11 1.13
CA VAL A 11 18.01 -5.66 1.25
C VAL A 11 16.70 -4.95 1.55
N GLY A 12 16.57 -4.43 2.77
CA GLY A 12 15.40 -3.68 3.25
C GLY A 12 14.54 -4.44 4.26
N GLY A 13 14.33 -3.84 5.44
CA GLY A 13 13.57 -4.37 6.58
C GLY A 13 12.09 -3.98 6.59
N GLY A 14 11.45 -3.94 5.41
CA GLY A 14 10.00 -3.76 5.26
C GLY A 14 9.23 -5.10 5.28
N PHE A 15 7.93 -5.05 4.98
CA PHE A 15 7.07 -6.24 4.97
C PHE A 15 7.59 -7.36 4.07
N ALA A 16 8.06 -7.05 2.86
CA ALA A 16 8.59 -8.05 1.93
C ALA A 16 9.87 -8.69 2.46
N GLY A 17 10.84 -7.86 2.88
CA GLY A 17 12.15 -8.34 3.33
C GLY A 17 12.05 -9.16 4.60
N LEU A 18 11.31 -8.70 5.61
CA LEU A 18 11.13 -9.45 6.85
C LEU A 18 10.39 -10.76 6.63
N SER A 19 9.40 -10.78 5.72
CA SER A 19 8.71 -12.02 5.36
C SER A 19 9.64 -13.01 4.66
N ALA A 20 10.50 -12.55 3.76
CA ALA A 20 11.51 -13.38 3.12
C ALA A 20 12.53 -13.92 4.14
N ALA A 21 13.05 -13.05 5.01
CA ALA A 21 14.02 -13.43 6.03
C ALA A 21 13.44 -14.45 7.03
N TYR A 22 12.25 -14.20 7.55
CA TYR A 22 11.55 -15.13 8.45
C TYR A 22 11.35 -16.50 7.79
N ARG A 23 10.86 -16.52 6.54
CA ARG A 23 10.57 -17.77 5.82
C ARG A 23 11.84 -18.57 5.52
N LEU A 24 12.93 -17.89 5.12
CA LEU A 24 14.25 -18.51 4.88
C LEU A 24 14.82 -19.09 6.17
N ALA A 25 14.85 -18.30 7.25
CA ALA A 25 15.37 -18.71 8.53
C ALA A 25 14.59 -19.91 9.12
N THR A 26 13.26 -19.88 9.06
CA THR A 26 12.40 -20.99 9.48
C THR A 26 12.69 -22.29 8.69
N ALA A 27 13.15 -22.16 7.44
CA ALA A 27 13.60 -23.32 6.63
C ALA A 27 15.07 -23.71 6.85
N GLY A 28 15.74 -23.13 7.85
CA GLY A 28 17.15 -23.41 8.19
C GLY A 28 18.15 -22.88 7.18
N ARG A 29 17.79 -21.85 6.40
CA ARG A 29 18.71 -21.18 5.46
C ARG A 29 19.47 -20.06 6.15
N SER A 30 20.75 -19.88 5.80
CA SER A 30 21.54 -18.75 6.26
C SER A 30 21.09 -17.49 5.54
N VAL A 31 20.52 -16.54 6.28
CA VAL A 31 19.98 -15.28 5.73
C VAL A 31 20.49 -14.07 6.50
N LEU A 32 20.98 -13.08 5.76
CA LEU A 32 21.34 -11.77 6.28
C LEU A 32 20.35 -10.75 5.73
N LEU A 33 19.66 -10.00 6.60
CA LEU A 33 18.86 -8.85 6.24
C LEU A 33 19.59 -7.57 6.62
N ILE A 34 19.71 -6.63 5.66
CA ILE A 34 20.35 -5.33 5.86
C ILE A 34 19.30 -4.22 5.71
N GLU A 35 19.15 -3.42 6.78
CA GLU A 35 18.22 -2.29 6.82
C GLU A 35 18.97 -0.98 7.10
N ARG A 36 18.77 0.04 6.25
CA ARG A 36 19.40 1.35 6.41
C ARG A 36 18.85 2.20 7.56
N GLY A 37 17.62 1.92 8.00
CA GLY A 37 17.01 2.56 9.15
C GLY A 37 17.61 2.07 10.45
N SER A 38 17.48 2.84 11.53
CA SER A 38 17.93 2.46 12.88
C SER A 38 17.22 1.23 13.43
N THR A 39 16.04 0.92 12.90
CA THR A 39 15.25 -0.29 13.17
C THR A 39 14.46 -0.64 11.94
N CYS A 40 14.05 -1.90 11.79
CA CYS A 40 13.09 -2.31 10.76
C CYS A 40 11.80 -1.50 10.89
N GLY A 41 11.31 -0.97 9.78
CA GLY A 41 10.13 -0.11 9.77
C GLY A 41 10.34 1.36 10.12
N ALA A 42 11.54 1.79 10.56
CA ALA A 42 11.81 3.20 10.93
C ALA A 42 11.54 4.20 9.80
N LYS A 43 11.71 3.77 8.55
CA LYS A 43 11.46 4.56 7.34
C LYS A 43 10.03 4.42 6.81
N ASN A 44 9.26 3.48 7.33
CA ASN A 44 7.89 3.26 6.88
C ASN A 44 6.95 4.28 7.52
N LEU A 45 6.11 4.87 6.68
CA LEU A 45 5.07 5.77 7.15
C LEU A 45 3.99 4.97 7.88
N THR A 46 3.74 5.30 9.14
CA THR A 46 2.83 4.57 10.03
C THR A 46 1.36 4.71 9.60
N GLY A 47 0.58 3.66 9.85
CA GLY A 47 -0.87 3.58 9.60
C GLY A 47 -1.24 3.12 8.19
N GLY A 48 -2.09 2.15 8.13
CA GLY A 48 -2.59 1.55 6.90
C GLY A 48 -3.58 0.44 7.20
N ARG A 49 -3.84 -0.41 6.20
CA ARG A 49 -4.72 -1.58 6.29
C ARG A 49 -4.01 -2.80 5.75
N ILE A 50 -4.01 -3.88 6.51
CA ILE A 50 -3.48 -5.18 6.10
C ILE A 50 -4.60 -6.22 6.07
N TYR A 51 -4.50 -7.18 5.14
CA TYR A 51 -5.41 -8.32 5.05
C TYR A 51 -4.77 -9.52 5.75
N SER A 52 -5.44 -10.09 6.74
CA SER A 52 -4.88 -11.11 7.67
C SER A 52 -4.43 -12.38 6.97
N TYR A 53 -5.01 -12.73 5.83
CA TYR A 53 -4.63 -13.93 5.08
C TYR A 53 -3.13 -13.98 4.72
N ALA A 54 -2.49 -12.82 4.49
CA ALA A 54 -1.07 -12.74 4.20
C ALA A 54 -0.22 -13.03 5.44
N LEU A 55 -0.59 -12.48 6.60
CA LEU A 55 0.07 -12.79 7.88
C LEU A 55 -0.14 -14.27 8.26
N ARG A 56 -1.33 -14.80 8.03
CA ARG A 56 -1.63 -16.22 8.24
C ARG A 56 -0.79 -17.13 7.34
N ALA A 57 -0.59 -16.75 6.09
CA ALA A 57 0.28 -17.50 5.17
C ALA A 57 1.74 -17.51 5.62
N LEU A 58 2.22 -16.43 6.25
CA LEU A 58 3.59 -16.32 6.76
C LEU A 58 3.79 -17.06 8.08
N LEU A 59 2.89 -16.86 9.05
CA LEU A 59 3.06 -17.17 10.47
C LEU A 59 2.23 -18.35 10.95
N GLY A 60 1.33 -18.91 10.09
CA GLY A 60 0.34 -19.91 10.54
C GLY A 60 -0.54 -19.35 11.64
N GLU A 61 -0.83 -20.11 12.67
CA GLU A 61 -1.67 -19.71 13.80
C GLU A 61 -1.06 -18.56 14.64
N ARG A 62 0.25 -18.38 14.58
CA ARG A 62 0.95 -17.29 15.30
C ARG A 62 0.60 -15.89 14.78
N TRP A 63 -0.08 -15.77 13.65
CA TRP A 63 -0.50 -14.47 13.13
C TRP A 63 -1.37 -13.67 14.11
N HIS A 64 -2.07 -14.34 15.02
CA HIS A 64 -2.88 -13.70 16.07
C HIS A 64 -2.04 -12.93 17.12
N GLU A 65 -0.74 -13.20 17.20
CA GLU A 65 0.19 -12.50 18.09
C GLU A 65 0.65 -11.16 17.47
N ALA A 66 0.41 -10.96 16.18
CA ALA A 66 0.83 -9.75 15.47
C ALA A 66 0.12 -8.50 16.04
N PRO A 67 0.86 -7.40 16.30
CA PRO A 67 0.31 -6.17 16.88
C PRO A 67 -0.50 -5.35 15.87
N VAL A 68 -1.53 -5.97 15.31
CA VAL A 68 -2.53 -5.29 14.49
C VAL A 68 -3.43 -4.41 15.38
N GLN A 69 -4.13 -3.45 14.80
CA GLN A 69 -4.93 -2.49 15.55
C GLN A 69 -6.39 -2.97 15.67
N ARG A 70 -7.24 -2.57 14.76
CA ARG A 70 -8.67 -2.88 14.80
C ARG A 70 -9.09 -3.68 13.58
N GLU A 71 -9.95 -4.68 13.76
CA GLU A 71 -10.59 -5.37 12.65
C GLU A 71 -11.57 -4.43 11.95
N VAL A 72 -11.41 -4.23 10.63
CA VAL A 72 -12.27 -3.35 9.85
C VAL A 72 -13.61 -4.03 9.62
N LYS A 73 -14.65 -3.51 10.28
CA LYS A 73 -16.05 -3.97 10.14
C LYS A 73 -16.91 -2.95 9.39
N ARG A 74 -16.43 -1.71 9.29
CA ARG A 74 -17.13 -0.62 8.62
C ARG A 74 -16.27 -0.03 7.51
N GLU A 75 -16.87 0.05 6.33
CA GLU A 75 -16.30 0.69 5.15
C GLU A 75 -17.10 1.96 4.83
N VAL A 76 -16.43 3.06 4.61
CA VAL A 76 -17.05 4.33 4.21
C VAL A 76 -16.40 4.81 2.93
N LEU A 77 -17.21 5.05 1.90
CA LEU A 77 -16.80 5.72 0.68
C LEU A 77 -17.41 7.12 0.66
N ALA A 78 -16.57 8.15 0.62
CA ALA A 78 -16.97 9.56 0.66
C ALA A 78 -16.69 10.26 -0.67
N LEU A 79 -17.68 10.99 -1.16
CA LEU A 79 -17.55 11.96 -2.24
C LEU A 79 -17.51 13.36 -1.61
N LEU A 80 -16.40 14.07 -1.83
CA LEU A 80 -16.06 15.30 -1.11
C LEU A 80 -16.07 16.49 -2.07
N THR A 81 -16.82 17.54 -1.73
CA THR A 81 -16.63 18.88 -2.31
C THR A 81 -15.60 19.65 -1.46
N GLU A 82 -15.52 20.95 -1.55
CA GLU A 82 -14.67 21.75 -0.68
C GLU A 82 -15.16 21.82 0.77
N THR A 83 -16.48 21.70 0.98
CA THR A 83 -17.12 21.89 2.29
C THR A 83 -18.08 20.77 2.68
N ASP A 84 -18.62 20.05 1.71
CA ASP A 84 -19.68 19.07 1.91
C ASP A 84 -19.24 17.67 1.49
N ALA A 85 -19.98 16.66 1.95
CA ALA A 85 -19.74 15.27 1.62
C ALA A 85 -21.03 14.47 1.47
N VAL A 86 -21.01 13.52 0.55
CA VAL A 86 -21.94 12.40 0.51
C VAL A 86 -21.17 11.13 0.73
N SER A 87 -21.59 10.33 1.72
CA SER A 87 -20.91 9.07 2.04
C SER A 87 -21.85 7.88 1.90
N VAL A 88 -21.31 6.78 1.40
CA VAL A 88 -21.94 5.46 1.48
C VAL A 88 -21.20 4.66 2.53
N GLU A 89 -21.95 4.16 3.51
CA GLU A 89 -21.42 3.35 4.60
C GLU A 89 -21.90 1.91 4.49
N SER A 90 -21.02 0.96 4.69
CA SER A 90 -21.30 -0.46 4.71
C SER A 90 -20.74 -1.10 5.97
N THR A 91 -21.56 -1.88 6.67
CA THR A 91 -21.14 -2.70 7.81
C THR A 91 -21.13 -4.16 7.37
N LEU A 92 -19.92 -4.74 7.26
CA LEU A 92 -19.69 -6.06 6.65
C LEU A 92 -19.25 -7.06 7.73
N THR A 93 -20.16 -7.42 8.63
CA THR A 93 -19.87 -8.33 9.76
C THR A 93 -19.82 -9.81 9.38
N SER A 94 -20.41 -10.17 8.24
CA SER A 94 -20.50 -11.56 7.75
C SER A 94 -19.53 -11.85 6.59
N ALA A 95 -18.67 -10.90 6.25
CA ALA A 95 -17.68 -11.11 5.19
C ALA A 95 -16.58 -12.06 5.68
N ASP A 96 -16.23 -13.05 4.87
CA ASP A 96 -15.14 -13.99 5.16
C ASP A 96 -13.74 -13.31 5.12
N GLN A 97 -13.70 -12.06 4.73
CA GLN A 97 -12.47 -11.30 4.60
C GLN A 97 -12.17 -10.52 5.87
N GLU A 98 -11.09 -10.91 6.54
CA GLU A 98 -10.57 -10.21 7.69
C GLU A 98 -9.46 -9.24 7.26
N SER A 99 -9.61 -7.99 7.66
CA SER A 99 -8.59 -6.98 7.49
C SER A 99 -8.51 -6.10 8.73
N TYR A 100 -7.32 -5.59 8.98
CA TYR A 100 -7.03 -4.83 10.18
C TYR A 100 -6.37 -3.51 9.83
N THR A 101 -6.71 -2.47 10.58
CA THR A 101 -5.88 -1.27 10.59
C THR A 101 -4.57 -1.59 11.29
N VAL A 102 -3.49 -0.98 10.87
CA VAL A 102 -2.15 -1.24 11.39
C VAL A 102 -1.34 0.03 11.53
N LEU A 103 -0.46 0.02 12.50
CA LEU A 103 0.67 0.94 12.60
C LEU A 103 1.90 0.15 12.12
N ALA A 104 2.49 0.57 10.99
CA ALA A 104 3.53 -0.21 10.32
C ALA A 104 4.76 -0.44 11.20
N ARG A 105 5.23 0.59 11.92
CA ARG A 105 6.44 0.48 12.75
C ARG A 105 6.37 -0.61 13.81
N PRO A 106 5.37 -0.64 14.73
CA PRO A 106 5.31 -1.71 15.73
C PRO A 106 5.12 -3.10 15.12
N LEU A 107 4.38 -3.20 14.01
CA LEU A 107 4.20 -4.49 13.33
C LEU A 107 5.50 -4.98 12.69
N LEU A 108 6.28 -4.10 12.05
CA LEU A 108 7.55 -4.45 11.43
C LEU A 108 8.64 -4.73 12.48
N ALA A 109 8.67 -4.00 13.59
CA ALA A 109 9.58 -4.29 14.70
C ALA A 109 9.31 -5.69 15.28
N TRP A 110 8.02 -6.00 15.56
CA TRP A 110 7.62 -7.34 16.01
C TRP A 110 7.97 -8.44 15.00
N LEU A 111 7.77 -8.19 13.70
CA LEU A 111 8.10 -9.16 12.66
C LEU A 111 9.62 -9.37 12.52
N ALA A 112 10.42 -8.34 12.81
CA ALA A 112 11.89 -8.46 12.88
C ALA A 112 12.30 -9.37 14.04
N ASP A 113 11.71 -9.19 15.23
CA ASP A 113 11.95 -10.07 16.37
C ASP A 113 11.62 -11.53 16.01
N GLN A 114 10.49 -11.76 15.29
CA GLN A 114 10.12 -13.11 14.85
C GLN A 114 11.14 -13.70 13.84
N ALA A 115 11.69 -12.88 12.96
CA ALA A 115 12.70 -13.34 12.00
C ALA A 115 14.03 -13.67 12.70
N GLU A 116 14.44 -12.87 13.69
CA GLU A 116 15.65 -13.13 14.51
C GLU A 116 15.48 -14.39 15.36
N GLU A 117 14.33 -14.56 16.01
CA GLU A 117 13.99 -15.78 16.75
C GLU A 117 14.04 -17.05 15.88
N ALA A 118 13.67 -16.91 14.58
CA ALA A 118 13.77 -17.99 13.61
C ALA A 118 15.20 -18.26 13.12
N GLY A 119 16.16 -17.39 13.45
CA GLY A 119 17.58 -17.51 13.11
C GLY A 119 18.07 -16.61 11.98
N ALA A 120 17.27 -15.61 11.53
CA ALA A 120 17.76 -14.61 10.60
C ALA A 120 18.76 -13.67 11.28
N MET A 121 19.82 -13.31 10.57
CA MET A 121 20.71 -12.24 10.99
C MET A 121 20.16 -10.91 10.46
N ILE A 122 19.90 -9.94 11.33
CA ILE A 122 19.40 -8.61 10.95
C ILE A 122 20.41 -7.54 11.35
N VAL A 123 20.84 -6.74 10.38
CA VAL A 123 21.73 -5.61 10.58
C VAL A 123 21.00 -4.33 10.22
N THR A 124 20.84 -3.44 11.20
CA THR A 124 20.15 -2.15 11.03
C THR A 124 21.16 -0.99 11.06
N GLY A 125 20.76 0.17 10.54
CA GLY A 125 21.63 1.35 10.47
C GLY A 125 22.68 1.27 9.36
N THR A 126 22.64 0.25 8.51
CA THR A 126 23.63 -0.03 7.46
C THR A 126 22.98 0.13 6.07
N THR A 127 23.65 0.87 5.21
CA THR A 127 23.21 1.07 3.83
C THR A 127 23.95 0.11 2.89
N VAL A 128 23.22 -0.57 2.03
CA VAL A 128 23.81 -1.30 0.91
C VAL A 128 24.17 -0.29 -0.19
N ASP A 129 25.44 -0.21 -0.53
CA ASP A 129 25.96 0.77 -1.49
C ASP A 129 25.81 0.31 -2.95
N SER A 130 26.09 -0.97 -3.22
CA SER A 130 26.04 -1.55 -4.56
C SER A 130 25.89 -3.07 -4.54
N LEU A 131 25.50 -3.64 -5.67
CA LEU A 131 25.57 -5.07 -5.90
C LEU A 131 27.01 -5.48 -6.25
N ILE A 132 27.38 -6.71 -5.91
CA ILE A 132 28.58 -7.37 -6.42
C ILE A 132 28.15 -8.17 -7.64
N VAL A 133 28.60 -7.73 -8.81
CA VAL A 133 28.30 -8.43 -10.08
C VAL A 133 29.59 -9.04 -10.62
N ARG A 134 29.59 -10.37 -10.86
CA ARG A 134 30.74 -11.09 -11.46
C ARG A 134 30.19 -11.96 -12.60
N ASP A 135 30.78 -11.84 -13.78
CA ASP A 135 30.40 -12.57 -14.98
C ASP A 135 28.88 -12.43 -15.33
N GLY A 136 28.33 -11.22 -15.12
CA GLY A 136 26.91 -10.91 -15.39
C GLY A 136 25.93 -11.44 -14.34
N ARG A 137 26.41 -12.03 -13.24
CA ARG A 137 25.62 -12.56 -12.15
C ARG A 137 25.80 -11.75 -10.89
N VAL A 138 24.69 -11.47 -10.17
CA VAL A 138 24.73 -10.93 -8.81
C VAL A 138 25.22 -11.99 -7.83
N ARG A 139 26.26 -11.66 -7.05
CA ARG A 139 26.96 -12.54 -6.11
C ARG A 139 26.89 -12.07 -4.68
N GLY A 140 26.30 -10.93 -4.41
CA GLY A 140 26.23 -10.33 -3.10
C GLY A 140 26.06 -8.82 -3.15
N VAL A 141 26.41 -8.17 -2.07
CA VAL A 141 26.29 -6.72 -1.88
C VAL A 141 27.56 -6.13 -1.25
N ARG A 142 27.78 -4.82 -1.47
CA ARG A 142 28.71 -4.02 -0.70
C ARG A 142 27.93 -3.15 0.28
N ALA A 143 28.34 -3.18 1.55
CA ALA A 143 27.75 -2.39 2.62
C ALA A 143 28.85 -1.94 3.59
N ASP A 144 28.89 -0.64 3.92
CA ASP A 144 29.88 -0.03 4.82
C ASP A 144 31.35 -0.35 4.49
N GLY A 145 31.64 -0.59 3.21
CA GLY A 145 32.98 -0.92 2.71
C GLY A 145 33.32 -2.42 2.66
N ASP A 146 32.48 -3.28 3.20
CA ASP A 146 32.67 -4.74 3.19
C ASP A 146 31.95 -5.37 1.97
N GLU A 147 32.53 -6.43 1.44
CA GLU A 147 31.91 -7.32 0.46
C GLU A 147 31.26 -8.50 1.18
N LEU A 148 29.94 -8.65 1.01
CA LEU A 148 29.13 -9.72 1.59
C LEU A 148 28.61 -10.60 0.47
N GLU A 149 29.03 -11.87 0.42
CA GLU A 149 28.64 -12.79 -0.64
C GLU A 149 27.36 -13.57 -0.30
N ALA A 150 26.53 -13.78 -1.32
CA ALA A 150 25.33 -14.59 -1.21
C ALA A 150 25.06 -15.37 -2.50
N ARG A 151 24.33 -16.48 -2.37
CA ARG A 151 23.85 -17.25 -3.51
C ARG A 151 22.77 -16.49 -4.30
N VAL A 152 21.91 -15.72 -3.57
CA VAL A 152 20.87 -14.88 -4.14
C VAL A 152 20.76 -13.60 -3.32
N VAL A 153 20.58 -12.45 -3.99
CA VAL A 153 20.19 -11.19 -3.38
C VAL A 153 18.68 -10.96 -3.61
N ILE A 154 17.95 -10.69 -2.54
CA ILE A 154 16.51 -10.36 -2.60
C ILE A 154 16.38 -8.85 -2.33
N ASP A 155 16.07 -8.09 -3.38
CA ASP A 155 15.87 -6.65 -3.29
C ASP A 155 14.47 -6.34 -2.75
N CYS A 156 14.42 -5.70 -1.59
CA CYS A 156 13.24 -5.22 -0.90
C CYS A 156 13.38 -3.73 -0.51
N GLU A 157 14.08 -2.92 -1.35
CA GLU A 157 14.34 -1.50 -1.10
C GLU A 157 13.08 -0.62 -1.06
N GLY A 158 11.91 -1.18 -1.39
CA GLY A 158 10.66 -0.44 -1.50
C GLY A 158 10.56 0.32 -2.82
N ILE A 159 9.88 1.46 -2.84
CA ILE A 159 9.53 2.20 -4.06
C ILE A 159 10.74 2.72 -4.86
N ASN A 160 11.93 2.71 -4.30
CA ASN A 160 13.15 3.15 -4.98
C ASN A 160 14.17 2.00 -5.04
N PRO A 161 14.03 1.05 -5.97
CA PRO A 161 14.93 -0.10 -6.13
C PRO A 161 16.23 0.31 -6.81
N LEU A 162 17.02 1.15 -6.13
CA LEU A 162 18.18 1.82 -6.71
C LEU A 162 19.32 0.88 -7.05
N LEU A 163 19.45 -0.23 -6.33
CA LEU A 163 20.52 -1.22 -6.57
C LEU A 163 20.33 -1.87 -7.94
N LEU A 164 19.14 -2.38 -8.22
CA LEU A 164 18.84 -3.04 -9.49
C LEU A 164 18.76 -2.04 -10.66
N GLU A 165 18.25 -0.82 -10.43
CA GLU A 165 18.22 0.24 -11.46
C GLU A 165 19.62 0.68 -11.89
N ARG A 166 20.55 0.88 -10.94
CA ARG A 166 21.93 1.30 -11.22
C ARG A 166 22.71 0.29 -12.06
N GLU A 167 22.46 -0.98 -11.82
CA GLU A 167 23.06 -2.07 -12.60
C GLU A 167 22.33 -2.33 -13.94
N GLY A 168 21.25 -1.58 -14.21
CA GLY A 168 20.45 -1.76 -15.42
C GLY A 168 19.68 -3.09 -15.49
N LEU A 169 19.49 -3.76 -14.35
CA LEU A 169 18.82 -5.05 -14.24
C LEU A 169 17.29 -4.90 -14.32
N ILE A 170 16.76 -3.78 -13.85
CA ILE A 170 15.37 -3.37 -14.00
C ILE A 170 15.28 -1.97 -14.61
N ARG A 171 14.15 -1.65 -15.19
CA ARG A 171 13.88 -0.30 -15.70
C ARG A 171 13.51 0.61 -14.54
N ARG A 172 13.91 1.87 -14.63
CA ARG A 172 13.43 2.91 -13.73
C ARG A 172 11.92 3.01 -13.77
N LEU A 173 11.31 3.21 -12.59
CA LEU A 173 9.86 3.36 -12.49
C LEU A 173 9.38 4.58 -13.29
N ASP A 174 8.25 4.41 -13.96
CA ASP A 174 7.56 5.52 -14.62
C ASP A 174 7.06 6.50 -13.54
N PRO A 175 7.34 7.81 -13.64
CA PRO A 175 6.80 8.80 -12.72
C PRO A 175 5.26 8.78 -12.61
N HIS A 176 4.53 8.40 -13.66
CA HIS A 176 3.08 8.22 -13.65
C HIS A 176 2.62 6.91 -13.01
N ALA A 177 3.54 5.99 -12.74
CA ALA A 177 3.29 4.79 -11.96
C ALA A 177 3.51 4.99 -10.46
N VAL A 178 3.80 6.22 -10.03
CA VAL A 178 4.16 6.55 -8.64
C VAL A 178 3.24 7.63 -8.11
N ALA A 179 2.65 7.39 -6.96
CA ALA A 179 1.90 8.38 -6.20
C ALA A 179 2.72 8.90 -5.01
N VAL A 180 2.42 10.11 -4.53
CA VAL A 180 2.91 10.64 -3.27
C VAL A 180 1.81 10.54 -2.23
N GLY A 181 2.09 9.84 -1.13
CA GLY A 181 1.22 9.78 0.03
C GLY A 181 1.73 10.68 1.15
N ALA A 182 0.82 11.41 1.80
CA ALA A 182 1.11 12.13 3.03
C ALA A 182 0.04 11.82 4.07
N LYS A 183 0.44 11.68 5.32
CA LYS A 183 -0.48 11.41 6.42
C LYS A 183 -0.02 11.94 7.75
N TYR A 184 -1.00 12.01 8.63
CA TYR A 184 -0.91 12.39 10.02
C TYR A 184 -1.53 11.32 10.90
N VAL A 185 -0.95 11.07 12.06
CA VAL A 185 -1.51 10.18 13.08
C VAL A 185 -1.82 11.01 14.32
N TYR A 186 -3.07 10.97 14.73
CA TYR A 186 -3.58 11.68 15.91
C TYR A 186 -3.93 10.68 17.00
N ARG A 187 -3.33 10.85 18.19
CA ARG A 187 -3.61 10.04 19.38
C ARG A 187 -4.75 10.65 20.19
N PHE A 188 -5.54 9.79 20.77
CA PHE A 188 -6.62 10.13 21.71
C PHE A 188 -6.34 9.55 23.09
N GLY A 189 -7.04 10.04 24.11
CA GLY A 189 -6.85 9.62 25.49
C GLY A 189 -7.25 8.16 25.76
N SER A 190 -8.05 7.56 24.90
CA SER A 190 -8.48 6.16 25.05
C SER A 190 -9.08 5.58 23.76
N ALA A 191 -9.08 4.24 23.67
CA ALA A 191 -9.78 3.50 22.62
C ALA A 191 -11.28 3.83 22.54
N ARG A 192 -11.93 4.13 23.68
CA ARG A 192 -13.34 4.51 23.74
C ARG A 192 -13.63 5.85 23.07
N GLU A 193 -12.68 6.76 23.04
CA GLU A 193 -12.83 8.02 22.29
C GLU A 193 -12.86 7.73 20.79
N VAL A 194 -11.97 6.88 20.30
CA VAL A 194 -11.98 6.44 18.90
C VAL A 194 -13.28 5.71 18.57
N ASP A 195 -13.78 4.82 19.44
CA ASP A 195 -15.09 4.16 19.26
C ASP A 195 -16.22 5.19 19.09
N ARG A 196 -16.24 6.26 19.90
CA ARG A 196 -17.26 7.32 19.82
C ARG A 196 -17.12 8.18 18.57
N ILE A 197 -15.90 8.52 18.18
CA ILE A 197 -15.61 9.33 16.99
C ILE A 197 -16.15 8.63 15.73
N PHE A 198 -15.89 7.32 15.62
CA PHE A 198 -16.35 6.54 14.47
C PHE A 198 -17.77 5.96 14.66
N GLY A 199 -18.35 6.01 15.85
CA GLY A 199 -19.67 5.45 16.13
C GLY A 199 -19.72 3.91 15.94
N VAL A 200 -18.65 3.21 16.34
CA VAL A 200 -18.50 1.74 16.24
C VAL A 200 -18.61 1.08 17.59
N ARG A 201 -18.79 -0.25 17.60
CA ARG A 201 -18.68 -1.03 18.83
C ARG A 201 -17.24 -1.06 19.33
N PRO A 202 -17.03 -1.30 20.63
CA PRO A 202 -15.68 -1.36 21.19
C PRO A 202 -14.76 -2.29 20.42
N GLY A 203 -13.64 -1.76 19.94
CA GLY A 203 -12.62 -2.53 19.22
C GLY A 203 -12.87 -2.75 17.73
N GLU A 204 -14.05 -2.41 17.20
CA GLU A 204 -14.28 -2.45 15.76
C GLU A 204 -13.54 -1.32 15.04
N GLY A 205 -12.99 -1.63 13.86
CA GLY A 205 -12.30 -0.69 12.99
C GLY A 205 -13.19 -0.13 11.90
N THR A 206 -12.83 1.06 11.43
CA THR A 206 -13.42 1.72 10.27
C THR A 206 -12.34 2.12 9.30
N ALA A 207 -12.58 1.88 8.01
CA ALA A 207 -11.81 2.43 6.92
C ALA A 207 -12.68 3.43 6.15
N VAL A 208 -12.20 4.66 6.04
CA VAL A 208 -12.82 5.71 5.24
C VAL A 208 -11.94 5.97 4.04
N LEU A 209 -12.48 5.86 2.85
CA LEU A 209 -11.86 6.30 1.61
C LEU A 209 -12.69 7.42 1.02
N GLY A 210 -12.02 8.42 0.47
CA GLY A 210 -12.72 9.56 -0.12
C GLY A 210 -12.03 10.09 -1.37
N MET A 211 -12.83 10.68 -2.25
CA MET A 211 -12.35 11.35 -3.45
C MET A 211 -13.15 12.63 -3.69
N GLY A 212 -12.55 13.57 -4.40
CA GLY A 212 -13.25 14.81 -4.75
C GLY A 212 -12.36 16.04 -4.71
N ALA A 213 -12.96 17.22 -4.45
CA ALA A 213 -12.30 18.52 -4.52
C ALA A 213 -11.03 18.63 -3.65
N VAL A 214 -10.96 17.87 -2.56
CA VAL A 214 -9.78 17.81 -1.66
C VAL A 214 -8.49 17.37 -2.35
N THR A 215 -8.57 16.72 -3.51
CA THR A 215 -7.40 16.37 -4.34
C THR A 215 -7.01 17.48 -5.32
N HIS A 216 -7.76 18.60 -5.37
CA HIS A 216 -7.58 19.69 -6.33
C HIS A 216 -7.62 19.24 -7.80
N GLY A 217 -8.39 18.20 -8.11
CA GLY A 217 -8.52 17.64 -9.44
C GLY A 217 -7.39 16.72 -9.88
N VAL A 218 -6.43 16.43 -9.02
CA VAL A 218 -5.37 15.44 -9.26
C VAL A 218 -5.92 14.03 -8.98
N PHE A 219 -5.48 13.06 -9.76
CA PHE A 219 -5.80 11.65 -9.53
C PHE A 219 -5.30 11.21 -8.15
N GLY A 220 -6.21 10.62 -7.35
CA GLY A 220 -5.90 10.16 -6.01
C GLY A 220 -7.09 10.19 -5.07
N GLY A 221 -6.82 10.19 -3.77
CA GLY A 221 -7.88 10.19 -2.78
C GLY A 221 -7.37 10.41 -1.37
N VAL A 222 -8.31 10.43 -0.45
CA VAL A 222 -8.04 10.54 0.99
C VAL A 222 -8.40 9.25 1.69
N PHE A 223 -7.75 8.98 2.79
CA PHE A 223 -8.05 7.85 3.66
C PHE A 223 -8.07 8.28 5.13
N CYS A 224 -8.91 7.58 5.91
CA CYS A 224 -8.93 7.74 7.36
C CYS A 224 -9.16 6.37 8.00
N TYR A 225 -8.31 6.00 8.97
CA TYR A 225 -8.35 4.69 9.62
C TYR A 225 -8.45 4.84 11.13
N ALA A 226 -9.42 4.13 11.73
CA ALA A 226 -9.53 3.98 13.18
C ALA A 226 -8.50 2.96 13.67
N ASN A 227 -7.47 3.41 14.40
CA ASN A 227 -6.56 2.55 15.15
C ASN A 227 -7.06 2.33 16.57
N THR A 228 -6.32 1.62 17.42
CA THR A 228 -6.76 1.33 18.79
C THR A 228 -7.06 2.59 19.59
N ASP A 229 -6.11 3.50 19.70
CA ASP A 229 -6.19 4.76 20.44
C ASP A 229 -5.79 5.98 19.60
N SER A 230 -5.71 5.82 18.30
CA SER A 230 -5.30 6.86 17.37
C SER A 230 -6.10 6.80 16.07
N VAL A 231 -5.97 7.84 15.26
CA VAL A 231 -6.58 7.96 13.94
C VAL A 231 -5.50 8.34 12.94
N SER A 232 -5.42 7.58 11.85
CA SER A 232 -4.58 7.93 10.71
C SER A 232 -5.41 8.64 9.65
N LEU A 233 -5.07 9.88 9.31
CA LEU A 233 -5.70 10.66 8.24
C LEU A 233 -4.64 11.03 7.21
N GLY A 234 -4.92 10.83 5.93
CA GLY A 234 -3.98 11.18 4.87
C GLY A 234 -4.58 11.18 3.49
N LEU A 235 -3.73 11.42 2.52
CA LEU A 235 -4.05 11.42 1.09
C LEU A 235 -2.95 10.73 0.30
N VAL A 236 -3.32 10.27 -0.90
CA VAL A 236 -2.41 9.73 -1.91
C VAL A 236 -2.78 10.36 -3.24
N LEU A 237 -1.81 10.93 -3.95
CA LEU A 237 -2.01 11.68 -5.19
C LEU A 237 -0.96 11.26 -6.24
N ASP A 238 -1.34 11.24 -7.52
CA ASP A 238 -0.39 11.03 -8.61
C ASP A 238 0.79 12.01 -8.49
N SER A 239 2.02 11.48 -8.48
CA SER A 239 3.20 12.29 -8.18
C SER A 239 3.56 13.27 -9.29
N ALA A 240 3.32 12.92 -10.55
CA ALA A 240 3.63 13.74 -11.70
C ALA A 240 2.64 14.91 -11.82
N GLU A 241 1.34 14.63 -11.69
CA GLU A 241 0.28 15.64 -11.69
C GLU A 241 0.43 16.58 -10.49
N TRP A 242 0.71 16.01 -9.30
CA TRP A 242 0.91 16.80 -8.09
C TRP A 242 2.11 17.75 -8.20
N LYS A 243 3.25 17.24 -8.69
CA LYS A 243 4.44 18.05 -8.96
C LYS A 243 4.13 19.20 -9.93
N ALA A 244 3.34 18.94 -10.96
CA ALA A 244 2.93 19.97 -11.92
C ALA A 244 2.02 21.04 -11.29
N SER A 245 1.27 20.72 -10.24
CA SER A 245 0.41 21.66 -9.51
C SER A 245 1.22 22.71 -8.71
N GLY A 246 2.48 22.42 -8.36
CA GLY A 246 3.35 23.27 -7.56
C GLY A 246 2.93 23.42 -6.09
N ARG A 247 1.98 22.61 -5.60
CA ARG A 247 1.47 22.68 -4.23
C ARG A 247 2.31 21.83 -3.28
N PRO A 248 2.59 22.29 -2.05
CA PRO A 248 3.21 21.45 -1.02
C PRO A 248 2.26 20.34 -0.57
N ILE A 249 2.73 19.09 -0.55
CA ILE A 249 1.90 17.93 -0.19
C ILE A 249 1.47 17.96 1.29
N LEU A 250 2.34 18.43 2.17
CA LEU A 250 2.02 18.50 3.60
C LEU A 250 0.94 19.53 3.90
N ASP A 251 0.97 20.70 3.25
CA ASP A 251 -0.08 21.72 3.44
C ASP A 251 -1.45 21.20 3.00
N THR A 252 -1.48 20.42 1.90
CA THR A 252 -2.72 19.80 1.42
C THR A 252 -3.20 18.71 2.37
N ALA A 253 -2.30 17.91 2.93
CA ALA A 253 -2.67 16.90 3.92
C ALA A 253 -3.13 17.54 5.25
N GLU A 254 -2.56 18.68 5.63
CA GLU A 254 -3.01 19.43 6.81
C GLU A 254 -4.40 20.03 6.61
N ALA A 255 -4.69 20.55 5.42
CA ALA A 255 -6.01 21.09 5.08
C ALA A 255 -7.16 20.07 5.18
N LEU A 256 -6.87 18.76 5.16
CA LEU A 256 -7.89 17.73 5.41
C LEU A 256 -8.55 17.85 6.78
N ARG A 257 -7.84 18.39 7.78
CA ARG A 257 -8.41 18.63 9.11
C ARG A 257 -9.49 19.70 9.12
N GLU A 258 -9.37 20.66 8.21
CA GLU A 258 -10.32 21.79 8.13
C GLU A 258 -11.61 21.39 7.42
N HIS A 259 -11.57 20.28 6.65
CA HIS A 259 -12.76 19.78 5.95
C HIS A 259 -13.75 19.16 6.95
N PRO A 260 -15.01 19.67 7.02
CA PRO A 260 -15.98 19.26 8.07
C PRO A 260 -16.24 17.76 8.16
N ALA A 261 -16.25 17.06 7.01
CA ALA A 261 -16.48 15.62 6.97
C ALA A 261 -15.27 14.78 7.42
N LEU A 262 -14.05 15.33 7.38
CA LEU A 262 -12.82 14.64 7.72
C LEU A 262 -12.28 15.09 9.10
N GLY A 263 -12.28 16.39 9.39
CA GLY A 263 -11.78 16.95 10.63
C GLY A 263 -12.41 16.32 11.87
N ARG A 264 -13.71 16.02 11.81
CA ARG A 264 -14.44 15.35 12.89
C ARG A 264 -13.78 14.06 13.41
N TYR A 265 -12.98 13.39 12.57
CA TYR A 265 -12.29 12.15 12.96
C TYR A 265 -11.00 12.40 13.74
N VAL A 266 -10.45 13.62 13.66
CA VAL A 266 -9.16 13.97 14.27
C VAL A 266 -9.24 15.12 15.25
N ASP A 267 -10.40 15.77 15.37
CA ASP A 267 -10.63 16.88 16.33
C ASP A 267 -10.38 16.42 17.76
N GLY A 268 -9.59 17.19 18.50
CA GLY A 268 -9.19 16.88 19.87
C GLY A 268 -8.06 15.85 20.00
N GLY A 269 -7.58 15.27 18.90
CA GLY A 269 -6.44 14.35 18.91
C GLY A 269 -5.10 15.09 18.97
N GLU A 270 -4.12 14.49 19.66
CA GLU A 270 -2.73 14.94 19.68
C GLU A 270 -1.99 14.41 18.44
N LEU A 271 -1.37 15.29 17.65
CA LEU A 271 -0.53 14.88 16.53
C LEU A 271 0.75 14.20 17.05
N ILE A 272 0.92 12.92 16.75
CA ILE A 272 2.08 12.14 17.20
C ILE A 272 3.03 11.72 16.06
N GLU A 273 2.55 11.71 14.82
CA GLU A 273 3.35 11.37 13.66
C GLU A 273 2.80 12.05 12.41
N TYR A 274 3.71 12.50 11.55
CA TYR A 274 3.38 12.95 10.20
C TYR A 274 4.52 12.64 9.24
N GLY A 275 4.21 12.55 7.96
CA GLY A 275 5.21 12.35 6.93
C GLY A 275 4.62 12.13 5.55
N ALA A 276 5.51 12.09 4.56
CA ALA A 276 5.19 11.79 3.18
C ALA A 276 6.09 10.67 2.64
N HIS A 277 5.52 9.83 1.78
CA HIS A 277 6.22 8.72 1.15
C HIS A 277 5.68 8.47 -0.25
N LEU A 278 6.52 7.91 -1.10
CA LEU A 278 6.09 7.47 -2.43
C LEU A 278 5.43 6.09 -2.33
N VAL A 279 4.44 5.85 -3.19
CA VAL A 279 3.70 4.60 -3.30
C VAL A 279 3.62 4.22 -4.78
N TYR A 280 3.78 2.93 -5.10
CA TYR A 280 3.58 2.46 -6.46
C TYR A 280 2.08 2.33 -6.78
N GLU A 281 1.66 2.81 -7.95
CA GLU A 281 0.28 2.70 -8.44
C GLU A 281 0.17 2.39 -9.94
N GLY A 282 1.22 1.92 -10.59
CA GLY A 282 1.31 1.80 -12.06
C GLY A 282 0.51 0.65 -12.69
N GLY A 283 0.08 -0.35 -11.91
CA GLY A 283 -0.69 -1.48 -12.43
C GLY A 283 0.14 -2.51 -13.23
N TYR A 284 -0.54 -3.40 -13.97
CA TYR A 284 0.07 -4.59 -14.59
C TYR A 284 1.13 -4.26 -15.66
N ASP A 285 0.88 -3.25 -16.48
CA ASP A 285 1.71 -2.96 -17.66
C ASP A 285 3.05 -2.29 -17.35
N THR A 286 3.25 -1.84 -16.11
CA THR A 286 4.45 -1.15 -15.65
C THR A 286 5.32 -2.02 -14.73
N LEU A 287 4.92 -3.26 -14.47
CA LEU A 287 5.68 -4.18 -13.63
C LEU A 287 7.07 -4.49 -14.25
N PRO A 288 8.15 -4.50 -13.43
CA PRO A 288 9.49 -4.82 -13.88
C PRO A 288 9.71 -6.34 -14.08
N ALA A 289 10.88 -6.72 -14.51
CA ALA A 289 11.34 -8.10 -14.35
C ALA A 289 11.47 -8.45 -12.88
N PHE A 290 10.99 -9.63 -12.46
CA PHE A 290 10.95 -10.03 -11.05
C PHE A 290 12.20 -10.79 -10.59
N SER A 291 12.99 -11.30 -11.52
CA SER A 291 14.18 -12.11 -11.23
C SER A 291 15.20 -12.05 -12.36
N GLY A 292 16.42 -12.37 -12.01
CA GLY A 292 17.52 -12.54 -12.95
C GLY A 292 18.61 -13.44 -12.37
N ASP A 293 19.81 -13.37 -12.91
CA ASP A 293 20.89 -14.23 -12.47
C ASP A 293 21.45 -13.77 -11.12
N GLY A 294 21.08 -14.51 -10.07
CA GLY A 294 21.47 -14.26 -8.69
C GLY A 294 20.65 -13.20 -7.95
N TRP A 295 19.50 -12.75 -8.47
CA TRP A 295 18.68 -11.77 -7.80
C TRP A 295 17.17 -11.98 -7.99
N LEU A 296 16.41 -11.49 -7.01
CA LEU A 296 14.94 -11.37 -6.99
C LEU A 296 14.55 -9.97 -6.51
N VAL A 297 13.36 -9.48 -6.87
CA VAL A 297 12.82 -8.21 -6.37
C VAL A 297 11.41 -8.40 -5.82
N CYS A 298 11.10 -7.77 -4.67
CA CYS A 298 9.87 -8.01 -3.91
C CYS A 298 9.18 -6.70 -3.47
N GLY A 299 7.90 -6.80 -3.17
CA GLY A 299 7.10 -5.69 -2.62
C GLY A 299 7.00 -4.51 -3.58
N ASP A 300 7.08 -3.29 -3.04
CA ASP A 300 6.98 -2.05 -3.83
C ASP A 300 8.14 -1.91 -4.83
N ALA A 301 9.32 -2.48 -4.54
CA ALA A 301 10.45 -2.53 -5.47
C ALA A 301 10.10 -3.31 -6.75
N ALA A 302 9.22 -4.30 -6.63
CA ALA A 302 8.66 -5.07 -7.74
C ALA A 302 7.36 -4.47 -8.31
N GLY A 303 6.93 -3.30 -7.81
CA GLY A 303 5.68 -2.67 -8.24
C GLY A 303 4.41 -3.39 -7.74
N LEU A 304 4.51 -4.17 -6.68
CA LEU A 304 3.40 -5.00 -6.18
C LEU A 304 2.47 -4.24 -5.23
N CYS A 305 1.89 -3.15 -5.72
CA CYS A 305 0.80 -2.43 -5.07
C CYS A 305 -0.35 -2.25 -6.07
N LEU A 306 -1.56 -2.59 -5.66
CA LEU A 306 -2.75 -2.58 -6.52
C LEU A 306 -3.80 -1.62 -5.96
N ASN A 307 -4.11 -0.58 -6.73
CA ASN A 307 -5.20 0.35 -6.45
C ASN A 307 -6.42 0.02 -7.33
N ARG A 308 -7.54 -0.30 -6.67
CA ARG A 308 -8.85 -0.55 -7.31
C ARG A 308 -9.87 0.56 -7.01
N GLY A 309 -9.44 1.68 -6.47
CA GLY A 309 -10.33 2.75 -6.00
C GLY A 309 -11.02 2.44 -4.66
N PHE A 310 -11.54 1.23 -4.48
CA PHE A 310 -12.20 0.79 -3.24
C PHE A 310 -11.26 0.07 -2.28
N THR A 311 -10.21 -0.51 -2.78
CA THR A 311 -9.18 -1.23 -2.02
C THR A 311 -7.81 -0.89 -2.57
N ILE A 312 -6.88 -0.59 -1.67
CA ILE A 312 -5.47 -0.40 -1.99
C ILE A 312 -4.71 -1.49 -1.25
N ARG A 313 -4.01 -2.33 -2.01
CA ARG A 313 -3.34 -3.52 -1.52
C ARG A 313 -1.85 -3.45 -1.85
N GLY A 314 -1.02 -3.33 -0.84
CA GLY A 314 0.44 -3.29 -0.96
C GLY A 314 1.10 -4.14 0.13
N MET A 315 0.70 -3.98 1.39
CA MET A 315 1.32 -4.70 2.52
C MET A 315 1.14 -6.21 2.42
N ASP A 316 -0.06 -6.68 2.07
CA ASP A 316 -0.34 -8.09 1.87
C ASP A 316 0.44 -8.68 0.68
N TYR A 317 0.54 -7.96 -0.43
CA TYR A 317 1.35 -8.38 -1.56
C TYR A 317 2.85 -8.33 -1.25
N ALA A 318 3.31 -7.38 -0.45
CA ALA A 318 4.69 -7.35 0.02
C ALA A 318 5.02 -8.61 0.83
N VAL A 319 4.19 -8.99 1.80
CA VAL A 319 4.33 -10.23 2.57
C VAL A 319 4.36 -11.46 1.66
N LEU A 320 3.37 -11.59 0.78
CA LEU A 320 3.28 -12.76 -0.11
C LEU A 320 4.42 -12.84 -1.12
N SER A 321 4.92 -11.72 -1.61
CA SER A 321 6.08 -11.70 -2.51
C SER A 321 7.35 -12.13 -1.79
N GLY A 322 7.52 -11.72 -0.53
CA GLY A 322 8.63 -12.18 0.32
C GLY A 322 8.59 -13.69 0.54
N ILE A 323 7.40 -14.25 0.85
CA ILE A 323 7.20 -15.70 0.98
C ILE A 323 7.57 -16.41 -0.34
N ALA A 324 7.04 -15.92 -1.47
CA ALA A 324 7.29 -16.54 -2.77
C ALA A 324 8.77 -16.50 -3.17
N ALA A 325 9.48 -15.40 -2.87
CA ALA A 325 10.91 -15.29 -3.09
C ALA A 325 11.69 -16.27 -2.21
N ALA A 326 11.38 -16.34 -0.93
CA ALA A 326 12.01 -17.28 -0.01
C ALA A 326 11.80 -18.73 -0.44
N ASP A 327 10.56 -19.13 -0.75
CA ASP A 327 10.26 -20.48 -1.23
C ASP A 327 11.02 -20.82 -2.52
N THR A 328 11.22 -19.84 -3.41
CA THR A 328 12.02 -20.00 -4.63
C THR A 328 13.50 -20.25 -4.31
N VAL A 329 14.07 -19.48 -3.38
CA VAL A 329 15.45 -19.66 -2.93
C VAL A 329 15.64 -21.01 -2.25
N ILE A 330 14.72 -21.39 -1.35
CA ILE A 330 14.75 -22.66 -0.63
C ILE A 330 14.81 -23.82 -1.61
N GLU A 331 13.94 -23.85 -2.62
CA GLU A 331 13.91 -24.92 -3.63
C GLU A 331 15.16 -24.90 -4.53
N ALA A 332 15.57 -23.72 -4.98
CA ALA A 332 16.71 -23.57 -5.87
C ALA A 332 18.06 -23.92 -5.19
N THR A 333 18.12 -23.89 -3.86
CA THR A 333 19.33 -24.23 -3.06
C THR A 333 19.28 -25.64 -2.47
N GLN A 334 18.25 -26.42 -2.68
CA GLN A 334 18.14 -27.81 -2.18
C GLN A 334 19.18 -28.75 -2.75
N ALA A 335 19.69 -28.50 -3.95
CA ALA A 335 20.63 -29.34 -4.69
C ALA A 335 22.08 -29.27 -4.17
N GLY A 336 22.34 -28.70 -2.98
CA GLY A 336 23.68 -28.57 -2.38
C GLY A 336 24.34 -27.21 -2.68
N ASP A 337 25.69 -27.18 -2.74
CA ASP A 337 26.47 -25.94 -2.79
C ASP A 337 26.44 -25.22 -4.17
N ALA A 338 25.74 -25.73 -5.13
CA ALA A 338 25.61 -25.09 -6.44
C ALA A 338 24.80 -23.80 -6.37
N LEU A 339 25.28 -22.76 -7.09
CA LEU A 339 24.56 -21.49 -7.22
C LEU A 339 23.25 -21.73 -8.01
N PRO A 340 22.11 -21.16 -7.53
CA PRO A 340 20.86 -21.24 -8.27
C PRO A 340 21.01 -20.66 -9.68
N SER A 341 20.62 -21.37 -10.73
CA SER A 341 20.63 -20.82 -12.07
C SER A 341 19.57 -19.72 -12.24
N ALA A 342 19.78 -18.79 -13.17
CA ALA A 342 18.76 -17.80 -13.52
C ALA A 342 17.41 -18.48 -13.90
N GLN A 343 17.49 -19.64 -14.59
CA GLN A 343 16.31 -20.45 -14.94
C GLN A 343 15.56 -20.95 -13.68
N ALA A 344 16.27 -21.42 -12.64
CA ALA A 344 15.63 -21.83 -11.39
C ALA A 344 14.91 -20.68 -10.70
N LEU A 345 15.50 -19.47 -10.72
CA LEU A 345 14.92 -18.28 -10.12
C LEU A 345 13.67 -17.75 -10.87
N THR A 346 13.43 -18.15 -12.12
CA THR A 346 12.18 -17.79 -12.83
C THR A 346 10.93 -18.41 -12.20
N ALA A 347 11.06 -19.45 -11.37
CA ALA A 347 9.96 -20.02 -10.60
C ALA A 347 9.28 -18.97 -9.69
N TYR A 348 10.00 -17.94 -9.26
CA TYR A 348 9.45 -16.81 -8.53
C TYR A 348 8.32 -16.10 -9.30
N GLY A 349 8.57 -15.74 -10.56
CA GLY A 349 7.54 -15.14 -11.42
C GLY A 349 6.31 -16.03 -11.57
N THR A 350 6.52 -17.35 -11.69
CA THR A 350 5.41 -18.33 -11.75
C THR A 350 4.58 -18.33 -10.47
N ARG A 351 5.22 -18.23 -9.29
CA ARG A 351 4.52 -18.15 -7.99
C ARG A 351 3.71 -16.87 -7.88
N LEU A 352 4.27 -15.73 -8.31
CA LEU A 352 3.56 -14.46 -8.35
C LEU A 352 2.34 -14.52 -9.28
N GLU A 353 2.46 -15.15 -10.46
CA GLU A 353 1.34 -15.38 -11.39
C GLU A 353 0.22 -16.23 -10.78
N GLN A 354 0.56 -17.25 -10.01
CA GLN A 354 -0.40 -18.14 -9.38
C GLN A 354 -1.12 -17.48 -8.20
N SER A 355 -0.52 -16.49 -7.55
CA SER A 355 -1.05 -15.83 -6.36
C SER A 355 -1.66 -14.46 -6.65
N MET A 356 -0.85 -13.46 -6.97
CA MET A 356 -1.25 -12.06 -6.99
C MET A 356 -1.35 -11.42 -8.38
N LEU A 357 -0.54 -11.81 -9.36
CA LEU A 357 -0.54 -11.16 -10.67
C LEU A 357 -1.84 -11.36 -11.47
N ARG A 358 -2.66 -12.35 -11.07
CA ARG A 358 -4.01 -12.50 -11.61
C ARG A 358 -4.87 -11.29 -11.29
N ASP A 359 -4.76 -10.73 -10.08
CA ASP A 359 -5.51 -9.55 -9.65
C ASP A 359 -5.08 -8.34 -10.50
N PHE A 360 -3.77 -8.15 -10.70
CA PHE A 360 -3.23 -7.08 -11.55
C PHE A 360 -3.70 -7.21 -13.00
N ARG A 361 -3.74 -8.44 -13.53
CA ARG A 361 -4.23 -8.68 -14.90
C ARG A 361 -5.73 -8.44 -15.03
N THR A 362 -6.51 -8.84 -14.04
CA THR A 362 -7.97 -8.64 -14.00
C THR A 362 -8.32 -7.15 -13.99
N THR A 363 -7.52 -6.35 -13.29
CA THR A 363 -7.71 -4.89 -13.16
C THR A 363 -6.86 -4.09 -14.14
N ARG A 364 -6.34 -4.73 -15.20
CA ARG A 364 -5.55 -4.06 -16.23
C ARG A 364 -6.32 -2.90 -16.84
N GLY A 365 -5.71 -1.71 -16.84
CA GLY A 365 -6.34 -0.47 -17.30
C GLY A 365 -7.20 0.24 -16.26
N ALA A 366 -7.31 -0.26 -15.02
CA ALA A 366 -8.02 0.43 -13.93
C ALA A 366 -7.35 1.76 -13.58
N HIS A 367 -6.02 1.77 -13.46
CA HIS A 367 -5.23 2.98 -13.23
C HIS A 367 -5.48 4.02 -14.33
N ASP A 368 -5.32 3.65 -15.61
CA ASP A 368 -5.53 4.55 -16.75
C ASP A 368 -6.95 5.08 -16.81
N TRP A 369 -7.93 4.24 -16.47
CA TRP A 369 -9.32 4.66 -16.43
C TRP A 369 -9.57 5.68 -15.32
N MET A 370 -9.07 5.43 -14.11
CA MET A 370 -9.24 6.33 -12.96
C MET A 370 -8.52 7.67 -13.20
N SER A 371 -7.25 7.64 -13.61
CA SER A 371 -6.44 8.84 -13.83
C SER A 371 -6.96 9.70 -14.99
N SER A 372 -7.46 9.08 -16.07
CA SER A 372 -8.04 9.81 -17.21
C SER A 372 -9.46 10.32 -16.98
N THR A 373 -10.12 9.92 -15.88
CA THR A 373 -11.52 10.30 -15.61
C THR A 373 -11.57 11.39 -14.53
N ILE A 374 -11.11 12.59 -14.87
CA ILE A 374 -11.07 13.76 -13.96
C ILE A 374 -12.42 14.06 -13.30
N ASP A 375 -13.56 13.72 -13.97
CA ASP A 375 -14.90 13.92 -13.46
C ASP A 375 -15.16 13.16 -12.14
N LEU A 376 -14.39 12.10 -11.84
CA LEU A 376 -14.41 11.39 -10.54
C LEU A 376 -14.04 12.30 -9.37
N PHE A 377 -13.17 13.27 -9.62
CA PHE A 377 -12.59 14.14 -8.58
C PHE A 377 -13.23 15.54 -8.60
N THR A 378 -13.99 15.90 -9.62
CA THR A 378 -14.51 17.25 -9.80
C THR A 378 -16.04 17.28 -9.94
N VAL A 379 -16.59 16.55 -10.89
CA VAL A 379 -18.01 16.68 -11.27
C VAL A 379 -18.91 15.77 -10.42
N TYR A 380 -18.53 14.50 -10.24
CA TYR A 380 -19.42 13.54 -9.59
C TYR A 380 -19.59 13.79 -8.09
N PRO A 381 -18.55 14.20 -7.31
CA PRO A 381 -18.75 14.60 -5.93
C PRO A 381 -19.74 15.77 -5.79
N GLN A 382 -19.57 16.82 -6.61
CA GLN A 382 -20.48 17.98 -6.59
C GLN A 382 -21.90 17.57 -6.97
N LEU A 383 -22.06 16.75 -8.02
CA LEU A 383 -23.36 16.27 -8.45
C LEU A 383 -24.09 15.47 -7.35
N ALA A 384 -23.35 14.63 -6.62
CA ALA A 384 -23.90 13.85 -5.52
C ALA A 384 -24.38 14.76 -4.38
N VAL A 385 -23.56 15.75 -4.00
CA VAL A 385 -23.90 16.73 -2.97
C VAL A 385 -25.10 17.57 -3.37
N ASP A 386 -25.12 18.11 -4.60
CA ASP A 386 -26.22 18.92 -5.11
C ASP A 386 -27.54 18.12 -5.16
N ALA A 387 -27.47 16.85 -5.56
CA ALA A 387 -28.66 15.99 -5.61
C ALA A 387 -29.21 15.74 -4.19
N MET A 388 -28.36 15.45 -3.23
CA MET A 388 -28.77 15.22 -1.84
C MET A 388 -29.28 16.51 -1.19
N ALA A 389 -28.59 17.64 -1.38
CA ALA A 389 -29.05 18.94 -0.91
C ALA A 389 -30.44 19.30 -1.44
N ALA A 390 -30.67 19.07 -2.73
CA ALA A 390 -31.96 19.34 -3.37
C ALA A 390 -33.07 18.40 -2.88
N LEU A 391 -32.76 17.14 -2.53
CA LEU A 391 -33.74 16.19 -1.98
C LEU A 391 -34.17 16.56 -0.54
N TYR A 392 -33.25 17.10 0.25
CA TYR A 392 -33.53 17.49 1.63
C TYR A 392 -33.92 18.96 1.79
N HIS A 393 -33.97 19.72 0.69
CA HIS A 393 -34.38 21.11 0.75
C HIS A 393 -35.88 21.22 1.08
N VAL A 394 -36.20 21.97 2.12
CA VAL A 394 -37.56 22.33 2.51
C VAL A 394 -37.65 23.86 2.58
N GLY A 395 -38.48 24.44 1.76
CA GLY A 395 -38.71 25.88 1.66
C GLY A 395 -40.21 26.22 1.66
N PRO A 396 -40.57 27.49 1.58
CA PRO A 396 -41.97 27.94 1.50
C PRO A 396 -42.62 27.62 0.15
N GLU A 397 -41.81 27.24 -0.86
CA GLU A 397 -42.29 26.93 -2.19
C GLU A 397 -42.95 25.54 -2.27
N PRO A 398 -43.88 25.30 -3.20
CA PRO A 398 -44.47 23.98 -3.43
C PRO A 398 -43.38 22.93 -3.74
N LEU A 399 -43.57 21.71 -3.22
CA LEU A 399 -42.65 20.59 -3.43
C LEU A 399 -42.46 20.28 -4.92
N THR A 400 -41.23 20.15 -5.31
CA THR A 400 -40.86 19.64 -6.63
C THR A 400 -40.80 18.11 -6.58
N PRO A 401 -41.40 17.38 -7.56
CA PRO A 401 -41.26 15.94 -7.62
C PRO A 401 -39.79 15.50 -7.65
N VAL A 402 -39.46 14.45 -6.88
CA VAL A 402 -38.06 13.92 -6.72
C VAL A 402 -37.43 13.64 -8.10
N GLY A 403 -38.17 13.04 -9.04
CA GLY A 403 -37.69 12.80 -10.40
C GLY A 403 -37.26 14.07 -11.14
N THR A 404 -37.98 15.17 -10.95
CA THR A 404 -37.63 16.47 -11.56
C THR A 404 -36.38 17.05 -10.90
N THR A 405 -36.26 16.92 -9.60
CA THR A 405 -35.11 17.38 -8.81
C THR A 405 -33.83 16.64 -9.25
N LEU A 406 -33.86 15.32 -9.27
CA LEU A 406 -32.75 14.49 -9.73
C LEU A 406 -32.37 14.72 -11.20
N TRP A 407 -33.42 14.94 -12.06
CA TRP A 407 -33.17 15.23 -13.47
C TRP A 407 -32.50 16.60 -13.67
N ARG A 408 -32.83 17.61 -12.85
CA ARG A 408 -32.16 18.92 -12.88
C ARG A 408 -30.70 18.78 -12.50
N ALA A 409 -30.39 18.04 -11.43
CA ALA A 409 -29.02 17.75 -11.04
C ALA A 409 -28.26 17.01 -12.16
N ALA A 410 -28.86 15.96 -12.73
CA ALA A 410 -28.26 15.19 -13.82
C ALA A 410 -28.00 16.00 -15.10
N ARG A 411 -28.78 17.07 -15.37
CA ARG A 411 -28.55 17.97 -16.52
C ARG A 411 -27.24 18.75 -16.44
N GLN A 412 -26.63 18.87 -15.27
CA GLN A 412 -25.33 19.51 -15.11
C GLN A 412 -24.22 18.64 -15.73
N VAL A 413 -24.47 17.36 -15.95
CA VAL A 413 -23.54 16.46 -16.66
C VAL A 413 -23.48 16.85 -18.14
N LYS A 414 -22.41 17.48 -18.58
CA LYS A 414 -22.25 18.06 -19.92
C LYS A 414 -22.34 17.05 -21.09
N LYS A 415 -22.11 15.76 -20.85
CA LYS A 415 -22.09 14.71 -21.88
C LYS A 415 -22.63 13.37 -21.32
N PRO A 416 -23.94 13.23 -21.05
CA PRO A 416 -24.50 12.09 -20.31
C PRO A 416 -24.19 10.73 -20.95
N VAL A 417 -24.18 10.61 -22.28
CA VAL A 417 -23.87 9.36 -22.98
C VAL A 417 -22.40 9.00 -22.83
N ARG A 418 -21.50 9.97 -22.87
CA ARG A 418 -20.07 9.76 -22.65
C ARG A 418 -19.83 9.34 -21.19
N THR A 419 -20.46 10.03 -20.24
CA THR A 419 -20.41 9.71 -18.81
C THR A 419 -20.86 8.28 -18.55
N ALA A 420 -22.03 7.87 -19.08
CA ALA A 420 -22.52 6.51 -18.93
C ALA A 420 -21.55 5.46 -19.50
N ARG A 421 -20.96 5.71 -20.67
CA ARG A 421 -19.94 4.83 -21.26
C ARG A 421 -18.66 4.77 -20.40
N THR A 422 -18.23 5.90 -19.87
CA THR A 422 -17.06 5.97 -18.99
C THR A 422 -17.28 5.18 -17.72
N LEU A 423 -18.44 5.33 -17.06
CA LEU A 423 -18.79 4.56 -15.86
C LEU A 423 -18.90 3.06 -16.15
N LEU A 424 -19.54 2.67 -17.28
CA LEU A 424 -19.60 1.27 -17.71
C LEU A 424 -18.20 0.67 -17.99
N LYS A 425 -17.28 1.46 -18.53
CA LYS A 425 -15.89 1.04 -18.69
C LYS A 425 -15.25 0.82 -17.31
N GLY A 426 -15.45 1.73 -16.35
CA GLY A 426 -14.95 1.59 -14.99
C GLY A 426 -15.42 0.30 -14.32
N VAL A 427 -16.74 0.00 -14.37
CA VAL A 427 -17.29 -1.25 -13.81
C VAL A 427 -16.65 -2.52 -14.40
N ARG A 428 -16.14 -2.44 -15.63
CA ARG A 428 -15.48 -3.60 -16.29
C ARG A 428 -13.98 -3.70 -15.99
N THR A 429 -13.36 -2.61 -15.56
CA THR A 429 -11.89 -2.56 -15.31
C THR A 429 -11.54 -2.58 -13.83
N LEU A 430 -12.45 -2.21 -12.93
CA LEU A 430 -12.31 -2.31 -11.48
C LEU A 430 -12.79 -3.65 -10.94
#